data_a6f20d8b002032914b60e5c3dcd02b37
#
_entry.id   a6f20d8b002032914b60e5c3dcd02b37
#
_cell.length_a   1.000
_cell.length_b   1.000
_cell.length_c   1.000
_cell.angle_alpha   90.00
_cell.angle_beta   90.00
_cell.angle_gamma   90.00
#
_symmetry.space_group_name_H-M   'P 1'
#
loop_
_entity.id
_entity.type
_entity.pdbx_description
1 polymer ?
#
loop_
_entity_poly.entity_id
_entity_poly.type
_entity_poly.pdbx_seq_one_letter_code
_entity_poly.pdbx_strand_id
1 'polypeptide(L)'
;MATVGTGSTSKYQIKKCLRLENSGPKKIKLHIVSFRLEKTEKVIAMMLLTGGDFPTPSANRLRVGTSTCLCYIVEAMKPVRSFASDNNAGVHPKVLQAIAVANQGHVVGYGDDAYTEAAVRKFKQHFGSDVEVFMVFNGTAANCLSLKALTEPYHAVICGEAAHIYADECGAPEKFTGCKLIPIPTREGKLTVEGVRHAYHGIGDQHHVQPRVISITQVTEVGTVYTPQEIRDLARFAHERKMFLHMDGARIANAAVSLGLTLRQATRDLGVDVLSFGGTKNGALGAEAVVFFDKKLSHNFLYLRKQGMQLASKMRFVSAQLDTLLSNDLWRKNAQHANRMAGLLQKELSKIAKVKVVYKVEANGVFAQIPRKAIAKIQKRYFFYVWDEEQSVVRWMCSFDTTEQDVKQFAKFVGEIVRG
;
A
#
# COMPACT_ATOMS: atom_id res chain seq x y z
N MET A 1 45.96 14.56 -5.98
CA MET A 1 46.47 13.30 -5.42
C MET A 1 47.06 13.59 -4.05
N ALA A 2 46.41 13.17 -3.00
CA ALA A 2 46.97 13.19 -1.65
C ALA A 2 46.90 11.77 -1.11
N THR A 3 48.04 11.17 -0.89
CA THR A 3 48.21 9.87 -0.25
C THR A 3 48.06 10.03 1.23
N VAL A 4 47.04 9.43 1.81
CA VAL A 4 46.89 9.28 3.26
C VAL A 4 47.58 7.97 3.64
N GLY A 5 48.75 8.10 4.30
CA GLY A 5 49.45 6.98 4.90
C GLY A 5 48.78 6.59 6.20
N THR A 6 48.21 5.42 6.28
CA THR A 6 47.89 4.74 7.57
C THR A 6 48.25 3.27 7.41
N GLY A 7 49.10 2.81 8.30
CA GLY A 7 49.47 1.41 8.43
C GLY A 7 48.27 0.57 8.90
N SER A 8 47.60 -0.02 7.98
CA SER A 8 46.71 -1.18 8.11
C SER A 8 46.14 -1.50 6.74
N THR A 9 46.36 -2.70 6.25
CA THR A 9 46.01 -3.16 4.90
C THR A 9 44.51 -3.43 4.74
N SER A 10 43.69 -2.38 4.63
CA SER A 10 42.31 -2.49 4.16
C SER A 10 42.23 -1.85 2.79
N LYS A 11 42.02 -2.63 1.74
CA LYS A 11 41.83 -2.11 0.38
C LYS A 11 40.42 -1.50 0.25
N TYR A 12 40.36 -0.23 -0.10
CA TYR A 12 39.13 0.51 -0.38
C TYR A 12 38.99 0.71 -1.88
N GLN A 13 37.83 0.41 -2.45
CA GLN A 13 37.50 0.79 -3.83
C GLN A 13 36.56 1.99 -3.83
N ILE A 14 37.00 3.10 -4.47
CA ILE A 14 36.14 4.28 -4.71
C ILE A 14 35.24 3.95 -5.89
N LYS A 15 33.92 3.85 -5.67
CA LYS A 15 32.96 3.51 -6.75
C LYS A 15 32.30 4.70 -7.42
N LYS A 16 32.19 5.86 -6.77
CA LYS A 16 31.61 7.07 -7.37
C LYS A 16 31.97 8.31 -6.57
N CYS A 17 32.41 9.38 -7.27
CA CYS A 17 32.57 10.70 -6.69
C CYS A 17 31.59 11.64 -7.41
N LEU A 18 30.61 12.22 -6.69
CA LEU A 18 29.72 13.26 -7.21
C LEU A 18 30.18 14.60 -6.65
N ARG A 19 30.48 15.55 -7.54
CA ARG A 19 30.88 16.92 -7.20
C ARG A 19 29.74 17.86 -7.55
N LEU A 20 29.17 18.55 -6.55
CA LEU A 20 28.20 19.61 -6.75
C LEU A 20 28.80 20.91 -6.29
N GLU A 21 28.84 21.91 -7.15
CA GLU A 21 29.33 23.27 -6.85
C GLU A 21 28.13 24.22 -6.86
N ASN A 22 28.00 25.04 -5.81
CA ASN A 22 27.00 26.10 -5.76
C ASN A 22 27.70 27.45 -6.07
N SER A 23 27.12 28.26 -6.98
CA SER A 23 27.67 29.54 -7.46
C SER A 23 27.31 30.76 -6.61
N GLY A 24 26.83 30.59 -5.35
CA GLY A 24 26.49 31.69 -4.44
C GLY A 24 27.72 32.35 -3.77
N PRO A 25 27.54 33.49 -3.07
CA PRO A 25 28.63 34.27 -2.50
C PRO A 25 29.45 33.59 -1.38
N LYS A 26 29.01 32.45 -0.89
CA LYS A 26 29.81 31.51 -0.08
C LYS A 26 29.88 30.17 -0.81
N LYS A 27 31.02 29.91 -1.47
CA LYS A 27 31.25 28.64 -2.19
C LYS A 27 31.28 27.47 -1.23
N ILE A 28 30.17 26.72 -1.12
CA ILE A 28 30.10 25.46 -0.40
C ILE A 28 30.33 24.34 -1.43
N LYS A 29 31.38 23.55 -1.24
CA LYS A 29 31.63 22.36 -2.06
C LYS A 29 31.17 21.12 -1.32
N LEU A 30 30.24 20.41 -1.93
CA LEU A 30 29.75 19.13 -1.46
C LEU A 30 30.45 18.00 -2.23
N HIS A 31 31.20 17.17 -1.53
CA HIS A 31 31.80 15.98 -2.09
C HIS A 31 31.17 14.74 -1.43
N ILE A 32 30.52 13.91 -2.21
CA ILE A 32 30.02 12.61 -1.75
C ILE A 32 30.97 11.53 -2.25
N VAL A 33 31.67 10.88 -1.34
CA VAL A 33 32.57 9.78 -1.65
C VAL A 33 32.00 8.51 -1.04
N SER A 34 31.66 7.53 -1.88
CA SER A 34 31.18 6.22 -1.41
C SER A 34 32.32 5.20 -1.41
N PHE A 35 32.53 4.53 -0.29
CA PHE A 35 33.50 3.46 -0.13
C PHE A 35 32.80 2.14 0.09
N ARG A 36 33.33 1.07 -0.54
CA ARG A 36 32.93 -0.31 -0.24
C ARG A 36 34.08 -0.99 0.50
N LEU A 37 33.82 -1.54 1.67
CA LEU A 37 34.77 -2.36 2.39
C LEU A 37 34.75 -3.77 1.83
N GLU A 38 35.91 -4.27 1.36
CA GLU A 38 36.00 -5.58 0.66
C GLU A 38 35.60 -6.81 1.48
N LYS A 39 35.56 -6.71 2.81
CA LYS A 39 35.19 -7.82 3.72
C LYS A 39 33.85 -7.64 4.42
N THR A 40 33.17 -6.51 4.23
CA THR A 40 31.87 -6.26 4.82
C THR A 40 30.94 -5.73 3.73
N GLU A 41 29.71 -6.19 3.72
CA GLU A 41 28.71 -5.70 2.75
C GLU A 41 28.23 -4.25 3.06
N LYS A 42 28.99 -3.50 3.84
CA LYS A 42 28.68 -2.13 4.26
C LYS A 42 29.15 -1.14 3.21
N VAL A 43 28.25 -0.27 2.78
CA VAL A 43 28.55 0.93 1.97
C VAL A 43 28.59 2.13 2.90
N ILE A 44 29.74 2.78 3.01
CA ILE A 44 29.89 4.02 3.78
C ILE A 44 29.86 5.18 2.79
N ALA A 45 28.85 6.05 2.90
CA ALA A 45 28.81 7.32 2.18
C ALA A 45 29.36 8.42 3.11
N MET A 46 30.46 9.04 2.70
CA MET A 46 31.08 10.16 3.40
C MET A 46 30.71 11.46 2.69
N MET A 47 30.09 12.37 3.42
CA MET A 47 29.68 13.67 2.91
C MET A 47 30.66 14.72 3.42
N LEU A 48 31.45 15.29 2.51
CA LEU A 48 32.44 16.29 2.81
C LEU A 48 31.89 17.68 2.43
N LEU A 49 31.64 18.54 3.42
CA LEU A 49 31.29 19.94 3.19
C LEU A 49 32.52 20.80 3.49
N THR A 50 32.94 21.58 2.50
CA THR A 50 34.05 22.55 2.67
C THR A 50 33.55 23.97 2.39
N GLY A 51 33.91 24.94 3.28
CA GLY A 51 33.64 26.37 3.11
C GLY A 51 32.35 26.88 3.75
N GLY A 52 32.41 27.20 5.04
CA GLY A 52 31.36 27.88 5.80
C GLY A 52 31.44 27.64 7.30
N ASP A 53 31.01 28.61 8.12
CA ASP A 53 30.82 28.43 9.57
C ASP A 53 29.49 27.73 9.84
N PHE A 54 29.54 26.51 10.38
CA PHE A 54 28.35 25.74 10.73
C PHE A 54 28.23 25.61 12.26
N PRO A 55 27.05 25.81 12.87
CA PRO A 55 26.82 25.54 14.28
C PRO A 55 26.88 24.02 14.54
N THR A 56 27.58 23.64 15.63
CA THR A 56 27.95 22.25 15.93
C THR A 56 26.98 21.56 16.86
N PRO A 57 26.33 20.43 16.46
CA PRO A 57 26.03 19.33 17.37
C PRO A 57 27.25 18.37 17.43
N SER A 58 27.35 17.60 18.52
CA SER A 58 28.43 16.67 18.80
C SER A 58 28.58 15.56 17.72
N ALA A 59 29.43 15.77 16.75
CA ALA A 59 29.79 14.79 15.74
C ALA A 59 31.32 14.65 15.70
N ASN A 60 31.82 13.45 15.44
CA ASN A 60 33.25 13.16 15.33
C ASN A 60 33.92 14.04 14.27
N ARG A 61 34.86 14.88 14.70
CA ARG A 61 35.62 15.78 13.83
C ARG A 61 36.88 15.08 13.35
N LEU A 62 37.03 14.91 12.06
CA LEU A 62 38.30 14.65 11.39
C LEU A 62 38.85 15.97 10.85
N ARG A 63 40.04 16.38 11.33
CA ARG A 63 40.78 17.53 10.75
C ARG A 63 41.64 17.05 9.60
N VAL A 64 41.43 17.60 8.44
CA VAL A 64 42.27 17.43 7.26
C VAL A 64 42.72 18.80 6.81
N GLY A 65 43.93 19.20 7.20
CA GLY A 65 44.46 20.54 6.91
C GLY A 65 43.74 21.67 7.67
N THR A 66 43.72 22.89 7.11
CA THR A 66 43.07 24.08 7.66
C THR A 66 41.54 24.12 7.54
N SER A 67 40.91 23.09 6.94
CA SER A 67 39.47 23.02 6.73
C SER A 67 38.80 22.05 7.66
N THR A 68 37.74 22.49 8.35
CA THR A 68 36.89 21.61 9.17
C THR A 68 36.01 20.78 8.24
N CYS A 69 36.13 19.47 8.32
CA CYS A 69 35.33 18.53 7.56
C CYS A 69 34.31 17.87 8.48
N LEU A 70 33.04 18.00 8.15
CA LEU A 70 31.95 17.31 8.85
C LEU A 70 31.67 15.99 8.13
N CYS A 71 32.02 14.88 8.77
CA CYS A 71 31.75 13.54 8.24
C CYS A 71 30.46 13.00 8.84
N TYR A 72 29.44 12.79 8.02
CA TYR A 72 28.29 11.97 8.37
C TYR A 72 28.51 10.57 7.82
N ILE A 73 28.67 9.60 8.70
CA ILE A 73 28.68 8.19 8.31
C ILE A 73 27.22 7.76 8.28
N VAL A 74 26.64 7.70 7.08
CA VAL A 74 25.36 7.02 6.87
C VAL A 74 25.67 5.57 6.58
N GLU A 75 25.52 4.72 7.60
CA GLU A 75 25.60 3.29 7.40
C GLU A 75 24.34 2.88 6.61
N ALA A 76 24.49 2.63 5.31
CA ALA A 76 23.40 2.06 4.52
C ALA A 76 23.22 0.60 5.00
N MET A 77 22.25 0.40 5.86
CA MET A 77 21.78 -0.96 6.16
C MET A 77 21.37 -1.63 4.85
N LYS A 78 21.82 -2.87 4.61
CA LYS A 78 21.25 -3.65 3.51
C LYS A 78 19.74 -3.73 3.74
N PRO A 79 18.92 -3.28 2.79
CA PRO A 79 17.49 -3.39 2.97
C PRO A 79 17.12 -4.87 3.06
N VAL A 80 16.64 -5.28 4.23
CA VAL A 80 16.06 -6.62 4.40
C VAL A 80 14.67 -6.59 3.78
N ARG A 81 14.40 -7.47 2.82
CA ARG A 81 13.05 -7.61 2.27
C ARG A 81 12.10 -8.16 3.33
N SER A 82 10.99 -7.48 3.52
CA SER A 82 9.95 -7.88 4.46
C SER A 82 8.84 -8.63 3.72
N PHE A 83 8.28 -9.63 4.37
CA PHE A 83 7.08 -10.32 3.92
C PHE A 83 5.87 -10.01 4.82
N ALA A 84 5.95 -9.00 5.68
CA ALA A 84 4.88 -8.66 6.62
C ALA A 84 3.70 -7.98 5.92
N SER A 85 3.97 -7.06 5.01
CA SER A 85 2.96 -6.29 4.29
C SER A 85 3.54 -5.67 3.03
N ASP A 86 2.71 -5.52 2.01
CA ASP A 86 3.00 -4.70 0.83
C ASP A 86 3.17 -3.20 1.14
N ASN A 87 2.67 -2.74 2.30
CA ASN A 87 2.98 -1.41 2.85
C ASN A 87 4.45 -1.23 3.26
N ASN A 88 5.21 -2.32 3.44
CA ASN A 88 6.62 -2.25 3.84
C ASN A 88 7.55 -2.07 2.64
N ALA A 89 7.03 -2.18 1.42
CA ALA A 89 7.77 -1.86 0.20
C ALA A 89 8.06 -0.35 0.12
N GLY A 90 9.11 -0.01 -0.59
CA GLY A 90 9.39 1.38 -0.94
C GLY A 90 8.42 1.91 -2.00
N VAL A 91 8.68 3.13 -2.45
CA VAL A 91 7.93 3.75 -3.54
C VAL A 91 8.51 3.32 -4.88
N HIS A 92 7.64 3.05 -5.87
CA HIS A 92 8.09 2.70 -7.22
C HIS A 92 8.91 3.87 -7.83
N PRO A 93 10.10 3.61 -8.44
CA PRO A 93 10.99 4.68 -8.93
C PRO A 93 10.32 5.69 -9.87
N LYS A 94 9.40 5.25 -10.75
CA LYS A 94 8.64 6.15 -11.63
C LYS A 94 7.71 7.07 -10.85
N VAL A 95 7.14 6.61 -9.74
CA VAL A 95 6.29 7.43 -8.87
C VAL A 95 7.13 8.47 -8.14
N LEU A 96 8.32 8.12 -7.62
CA LEU A 96 9.26 9.09 -7.04
C LEU A 96 9.67 10.15 -8.06
N GLN A 97 9.94 9.76 -9.31
CA GLN A 97 10.26 10.68 -10.40
C GLN A 97 9.09 11.64 -10.67
N ALA A 98 7.86 11.14 -10.70
CA ALA A 98 6.68 11.98 -10.90
C ALA A 98 6.48 13.00 -9.77
N ILE A 99 6.71 12.60 -8.52
CA ILE A 99 6.70 13.51 -7.36
C ILE A 99 7.77 14.60 -7.54
N ALA A 100 8.98 14.23 -7.96
CA ALA A 100 10.07 15.20 -8.21
C ALA A 100 9.73 16.18 -9.34
N VAL A 101 9.09 15.71 -10.42
CA VAL A 101 8.60 16.57 -11.51
C VAL A 101 7.49 17.50 -11.00
N ALA A 102 6.52 16.99 -10.24
CA ALA A 102 5.46 17.79 -9.67
C ALA A 102 5.95 18.84 -8.65
N ASN A 103 7.19 18.73 -8.18
CA ASN A 103 7.79 19.71 -7.26
C ASN A 103 8.28 21.00 -7.94
N GLN A 104 8.22 21.06 -9.28
CA GLN A 104 8.65 22.24 -10.01
C GLN A 104 7.56 23.31 -10.08
N GLY A 105 7.97 24.57 -9.93
CA GLY A 105 7.08 25.73 -10.05
C GLY A 105 5.95 25.77 -9.02
N HIS A 106 4.99 26.65 -9.28
CA HIS A 106 3.80 26.88 -8.45
C HIS A 106 2.56 26.52 -9.25
N VAL A 107 1.61 25.87 -8.59
CA VAL A 107 0.27 25.56 -9.12
C VAL A 107 -0.78 25.89 -8.06
N VAL A 108 -2.03 26.04 -8.48
CA VAL A 108 -3.16 26.25 -7.56
C VAL A 108 -3.27 25.04 -6.62
N GLY A 109 -3.58 25.32 -5.35
CA GLY A 109 -3.70 24.27 -4.34
C GLY A 109 -5.05 23.54 -4.38
N TYR A 110 -5.18 22.56 -3.51
CA TYR A 110 -6.43 21.84 -3.20
C TYR A 110 -7.05 21.06 -4.35
N GLY A 111 -6.28 20.77 -5.39
CA GLY A 111 -6.71 19.94 -6.52
C GLY A 111 -7.19 20.72 -7.75
N ASP A 112 -7.12 22.04 -7.71
CA ASP A 112 -7.43 22.90 -8.86
C ASP A 112 -6.17 23.10 -9.74
N ASP A 113 -5.53 21.98 -10.11
CA ASP A 113 -4.25 21.97 -10.82
C ASP A 113 -4.22 20.89 -11.94
N ALA A 114 -3.34 21.10 -12.91
CA ALA A 114 -3.23 20.24 -14.07
C ALA A 114 -2.82 18.80 -13.75
N TYR A 115 -2.11 18.54 -12.63
CA TYR A 115 -1.74 17.18 -12.20
C TYR A 115 -2.99 16.43 -11.71
N THR A 116 -3.87 17.13 -10.96
CA THR A 116 -5.12 16.56 -10.48
C THR A 116 -6.07 16.28 -11.64
N GLU A 117 -6.20 17.21 -12.59
CA GLU A 117 -6.96 16.97 -13.81
C GLU A 117 -6.43 15.77 -14.62
N ALA A 118 -5.10 15.64 -14.75
CA ALA A 118 -4.49 14.51 -15.45
C ALA A 118 -4.83 13.19 -14.77
N ALA A 119 -4.71 13.11 -13.45
CA ALA A 119 -5.09 11.92 -12.68
C ALA A 119 -6.58 11.58 -12.84
N VAL A 120 -7.48 12.56 -12.75
CA VAL A 120 -8.93 12.36 -12.98
C VAL A 120 -9.18 11.83 -14.39
N ARG A 121 -8.52 12.39 -15.41
CA ARG A 121 -8.62 11.86 -16.80
C ARG A 121 -8.16 10.41 -16.89
N LYS A 122 -7.10 9.99 -16.16
CA LYS A 122 -6.66 8.58 -16.12
C LYS A 122 -7.70 7.67 -15.48
N PHE A 123 -8.28 8.08 -14.36
CA PHE A 123 -9.39 7.31 -13.78
C PHE A 123 -10.55 7.17 -14.77
N LYS A 124 -10.95 8.26 -15.44
CA LYS A 124 -12.01 8.21 -16.46
C LYS A 124 -11.68 7.29 -17.65
N GLN A 125 -10.42 7.21 -18.05
CA GLN A 125 -9.97 6.24 -19.09
C GLN A 125 -10.12 4.79 -18.61
N HIS A 126 -9.85 4.50 -17.35
CA HIS A 126 -9.91 3.15 -16.81
C HIS A 126 -11.30 2.69 -16.37
N PHE A 127 -12.17 3.61 -15.92
CA PHE A 127 -13.46 3.26 -15.31
C PHE A 127 -14.68 3.75 -16.07
N GLY A 128 -14.52 4.71 -16.98
CA GLY A 128 -15.60 5.34 -17.76
C GLY A 128 -15.61 6.85 -17.61
N SER A 129 -16.06 7.57 -18.65
CA SER A 129 -15.99 9.03 -18.73
C SER A 129 -16.88 9.78 -17.71
N ASP A 130 -17.89 9.12 -17.19
CA ASP A 130 -18.92 9.63 -16.31
C ASP A 130 -18.71 9.36 -14.82
N VAL A 131 -17.56 8.77 -14.43
CA VAL A 131 -17.21 8.58 -13.02
C VAL A 131 -16.78 9.89 -12.37
N GLU A 132 -17.03 10.01 -11.05
CA GLU A 132 -16.48 11.07 -10.22
C GLU A 132 -15.38 10.51 -9.31
N VAL A 133 -14.27 11.24 -9.21
CA VAL A 133 -13.05 10.77 -8.55
C VAL A 133 -12.49 11.80 -7.60
N PHE A 134 -12.16 11.38 -6.39
CA PHE A 134 -11.62 12.24 -5.34
C PHE A 134 -10.39 11.59 -4.72
N MET A 135 -9.23 12.24 -4.83
CA MET A 135 -7.98 11.78 -4.22
C MET A 135 -8.04 11.98 -2.70
N VAL A 136 -7.52 10.99 -1.98
CA VAL A 136 -7.37 11.00 -0.51
C VAL A 136 -6.01 10.38 -0.14
N PHE A 137 -5.58 10.50 1.13
CA PHE A 137 -4.24 10.07 1.53
C PHE A 137 -4.13 8.59 1.86
N ASN A 138 -5.17 7.98 2.42
CA ASN A 138 -5.11 6.62 2.94
C ASN A 138 -6.42 5.85 2.78
N GLY A 139 -6.33 4.50 2.87
CA GLY A 139 -7.45 3.59 2.66
C GLY A 139 -8.56 3.74 3.68
N THR A 140 -8.22 3.90 4.98
CA THR A 140 -9.22 4.11 6.04
C THR A 140 -10.09 5.33 5.76
N ALA A 141 -9.48 6.44 5.31
CA ALA A 141 -10.26 7.61 4.92
C ALA A 141 -11.11 7.36 3.67
N ALA A 142 -10.56 6.63 2.68
CA ALA A 142 -11.34 6.25 1.50
C ALA A 142 -12.59 5.45 1.90
N ASN A 143 -12.44 4.45 2.77
CA ASN A 143 -13.54 3.63 3.26
C ASN A 143 -14.56 4.46 4.09
N CYS A 144 -14.09 5.18 5.11
CA CYS A 144 -14.96 5.99 5.97
C CYS A 144 -15.78 7.02 5.17
N LEU A 145 -15.13 7.73 4.23
CA LEU A 145 -15.80 8.78 3.47
C LEU A 145 -16.71 8.21 2.38
N SER A 146 -16.35 7.07 1.79
CA SER A 146 -17.24 6.33 0.88
C SER A 146 -18.53 5.92 1.59
N LEU A 147 -18.40 5.28 2.74
CA LEU A 147 -19.55 4.87 3.54
C LEU A 147 -20.36 6.05 4.03
N LYS A 148 -19.70 7.15 4.46
CA LYS A 148 -20.39 8.40 4.88
C LYS A 148 -21.22 9.02 3.77
N ALA A 149 -20.74 8.97 2.52
CA ALA A 149 -21.48 9.49 1.37
C ALA A 149 -22.75 8.69 1.06
N LEU A 150 -22.77 7.40 1.43
CA LEU A 150 -23.87 6.46 1.16
C LEU A 150 -24.87 6.32 2.30
N THR A 151 -24.58 6.86 3.48
CA THR A 151 -25.33 6.53 4.69
C THR A 151 -25.71 7.75 5.53
N GLU A 152 -26.77 7.58 6.29
CA GLU A 152 -27.17 8.41 7.42
C GLU A 152 -26.93 7.66 8.74
N PRO A 153 -26.84 8.32 9.91
CA PRO A 153 -26.48 7.68 11.18
C PRO A 153 -27.37 6.51 11.61
N TYR A 154 -28.61 6.47 11.18
CA TYR A 154 -29.55 5.37 11.48
C TYR A 154 -29.41 4.18 10.52
N HIS A 155 -28.59 4.29 9.50
CA HIS A 155 -28.31 3.18 8.58
C HIS A 155 -27.35 2.15 9.18
N ALA A 156 -27.19 1.02 8.49
CA ALA A 156 -26.18 0.03 8.78
C ALA A 156 -25.43 -0.39 7.53
N VAL A 157 -24.18 -0.82 7.74
CA VAL A 157 -23.31 -1.41 6.73
C VAL A 157 -23.09 -2.88 7.05
N ILE A 158 -23.46 -3.78 6.13
CA ILE A 158 -23.20 -5.22 6.26
C ILE A 158 -21.82 -5.49 5.68
N CYS A 159 -20.94 -6.15 6.45
CA CYS A 159 -19.56 -6.47 6.04
C CYS A 159 -19.15 -7.85 6.56
N GLY A 160 -18.02 -8.37 6.11
CA GLY A 160 -17.42 -9.57 6.68
C GLY A 160 -16.82 -9.31 8.05
N GLU A 161 -16.80 -10.33 8.92
CA GLU A 161 -16.17 -10.26 10.25
C GLU A 161 -14.67 -9.95 10.22
N ALA A 162 -13.98 -10.32 9.13
CA ALA A 162 -12.57 -10.02 8.90
C ALA A 162 -12.36 -8.72 8.08
N ALA A 163 -13.45 -8.04 7.66
CA ALA A 163 -13.34 -6.84 6.85
C ALA A 163 -12.53 -5.75 7.57
N HIS A 164 -11.60 -5.12 6.86
CA HIS A 164 -10.71 -4.09 7.39
C HIS A 164 -11.48 -2.96 8.10
N ILE A 165 -12.62 -2.53 7.52
CA ILE A 165 -13.51 -1.53 8.11
C ILE A 165 -14.04 -1.91 9.49
N TYR A 166 -14.17 -3.20 9.79
CA TYR A 166 -14.63 -3.71 11.07
C TYR A 166 -13.49 -4.04 12.03
N ALA A 167 -12.46 -4.75 11.54
CA ALA A 167 -11.41 -5.31 12.39
C ALA A 167 -10.22 -4.35 12.61
N ASP A 168 -9.80 -3.59 11.59
CA ASP A 168 -8.48 -2.94 11.56
C ASP A 168 -8.52 -1.41 11.34
N GLU A 169 -9.69 -0.76 11.51
CA GLU A 169 -9.82 0.71 11.40
C GLU A 169 -10.22 1.40 12.72
N CYS A 170 -10.07 0.69 13.84
CA CYS A 170 -10.25 1.25 15.20
C CYS A 170 -11.59 1.98 15.38
N GLY A 171 -12.69 1.49 14.80
CA GLY A 171 -14.01 2.10 14.87
C GLY A 171 -14.13 3.42 14.07
N ALA A 172 -13.21 3.70 13.16
CA ALA A 172 -13.27 4.92 12.35
C ALA A 172 -14.54 4.98 11.47
N PRO A 173 -14.95 3.89 10.80
CA PRO A 173 -16.22 3.91 10.03
C PRO A 173 -17.42 4.30 10.86
N GLU A 174 -17.62 3.70 12.02
CA GLU A 174 -18.73 4.01 12.95
C GLU A 174 -18.66 5.46 13.44
N LYS A 175 -17.45 5.92 13.80
CA LYS A 175 -17.26 7.30 14.29
C LYS A 175 -17.59 8.34 13.22
N PHE A 176 -17.12 8.15 11.99
CA PHE A 176 -17.32 9.14 10.93
C PHE A 176 -18.71 9.08 10.29
N THR A 177 -19.30 7.90 10.19
CA THR A 177 -20.63 7.71 9.60
C THR A 177 -21.75 7.90 10.62
N GLY A 178 -21.53 7.49 11.87
CA GLY A 178 -22.54 7.28 12.88
C GLY A 178 -23.31 5.96 12.69
N CYS A 179 -23.02 5.18 11.64
CA CYS A 179 -23.70 3.93 11.32
C CYS A 179 -23.23 2.79 12.19
N LYS A 180 -24.08 1.77 12.33
CA LYS A 180 -23.70 0.46 12.86
C LYS A 180 -23.06 -0.39 11.75
N LEU A 181 -21.92 -0.99 12.02
CA LEU A 181 -21.43 -2.11 11.21
C LEU A 181 -22.10 -3.41 11.68
N ILE A 182 -22.53 -4.23 10.73
CA ILE A 182 -23.10 -5.56 10.96
C ILE A 182 -22.12 -6.58 10.36
N PRO A 183 -21.16 -7.08 11.16
CA PRO A 183 -20.26 -8.12 10.70
C PRO A 183 -21.02 -9.45 10.61
N ILE A 184 -20.79 -10.19 9.53
CA ILE A 184 -21.33 -11.53 9.37
C ILE A 184 -20.20 -12.53 9.12
N PRO A 185 -20.36 -13.80 9.56
CA PRO A 185 -19.39 -14.85 9.30
C PRO A 185 -19.11 -15.01 7.81
N THR A 186 -17.85 -15.24 7.48
CA THR A 186 -17.41 -15.39 6.09
C THR A 186 -16.72 -16.72 5.88
N ARG A 187 -16.87 -17.28 4.68
CA ARG A 187 -16.02 -18.37 4.22
C ARG A 187 -14.96 -17.79 3.28
N GLU A 188 -13.67 -18.02 3.60
CA GLU A 188 -12.55 -17.50 2.82
C GLU A 188 -12.58 -15.96 2.67
N GLY A 189 -13.10 -15.25 3.69
CA GLY A 189 -13.21 -13.78 3.67
C GLY A 189 -14.32 -13.23 2.78
N LYS A 190 -15.17 -14.07 2.20
CA LYS A 190 -16.21 -13.67 1.25
C LYS A 190 -17.60 -13.64 1.87
N LEU A 191 -18.34 -12.57 1.63
CA LEU A 191 -19.78 -12.51 1.86
C LEU A 191 -20.51 -13.40 0.84
N THR A 192 -21.59 -13.98 1.27
CA THR A 192 -22.54 -14.67 0.38
C THR A 192 -23.88 -13.95 0.40
N VAL A 193 -24.67 -14.06 -0.67
CA VAL A 193 -26.03 -13.50 -0.71
C VAL A 193 -26.89 -14.06 0.44
N GLU A 194 -26.71 -15.33 0.78
CA GLU A 194 -27.44 -15.97 1.88
C GLU A 194 -27.08 -15.34 3.24
N GLY A 195 -25.78 -15.15 3.52
CA GLY A 195 -25.33 -14.48 4.75
C GLY A 195 -25.85 -13.05 4.86
N VAL A 196 -25.78 -12.29 3.75
CA VAL A 196 -26.32 -10.92 3.69
C VAL A 196 -27.85 -10.91 3.89
N ARG A 197 -28.57 -11.87 3.32
CA ARG A 197 -30.03 -12.00 3.49
C ARG A 197 -30.43 -12.15 4.95
N HIS A 198 -29.70 -12.95 5.72
CA HIS A 198 -29.97 -13.12 7.16
C HIS A 198 -29.74 -11.84 7.96
N ALA A 199 -28.77 -11.01 7.56
CA ALA A 199 -28.48 -9.72 8.18
C ALA A 199 -29.43 -8.59 7.74
N TYR A 200 -30.18 -8.80 6.64
CA TYR A 200 -31.12 -7.82 6.09
C TYR A 200 -32.50 -7.99 6.74
N HIS A 201 -32.70 -7.34 7.87
CA HIS A 201 -33.96 -7.38 8.63
C HIS A 201 -34.27 -6.05 9.29
N GLY A 202 -35.46 -5.91 9.88
CA GLY A 202 -35.90 -4.71 10.62
C GLY A 202 -36.22 -3.53 9.71
N ILE A 203 -36.49 -3.76 8.42
CA ILE A 203 -36.75 -2.70 7.45
C ILE A 203 -38.06 -1.99 7.75
N GLY A 204 -38.02 -0.65 7.88
CA GLY A 204 -39.16 0.19 8.21
C GLY A 204 -39.54 0.20 9.69
N ASP A 205 -38.89 -0.59 10.53
CA ASP A 205 -39.08 -0.55 11.97
C ASP A 205 -38.14 0.49 12.60
N GLN A 206 -38.73 1.49 13.30
CA GLN A 206 -37.98 2.60 13.93
C GLN A 206 -37.06 2.13 15.08
N HIS A 207 -37.23 0.93 15.62
CA HIS A 207 -36.37 0.35 16.66
C HIS A 207 -35.10 -0.30 16.10
N HIS A 208 -35.00 -0.45 14.78
CA HIS A 208 -33.88 -1.12 14.12
C HIS A 208 -33.10 -0.19 13.20
N VAL A 209 -31.76 -0.38 13.16
CA VAL A 209 -30.94 0.25 12.11
C VAL A 209 -31.36 -0.27 10.74
N GLN A 210 -31.25 0.60 9.73
CA GLN A 210 -31.70 0.29 8.37
C GLN A 210 -30.50 -0.12 7.50
N PRO A 211 -30.33 -1.40 7.13
CA PRO A 211 -29.25 -1.81 6.22
C PRO A 211 -29.27 -1.02 4.91
N ARG A 212 -28.17 -0.34 4.59
CA ARG A 212 -28.06 0.54 3.43
C ARG A 212 -26.92 0.21 2.49
N VAL A 213 -25.85 -0.38 3.02
CA VAL A 213 -24.65 -0.71 2.25
C VAL A 213 -24.22 -2.13 2.52
N ILE A 214 -23.84 -2.85 1.46
CA ILE A 214 -23.02 -4.05 1.53
C ILE A 214 -21.60 -3.63 1.22
N SER A 215 -20.64 -3.94 2.09
CA SER A 215 -19.23 -3.62 1.87
C SER A 215 -18.43 -4.91 1.71
N ILE A 216 -17.75 -5.05 0.59
CA ILE A 216 -16.84 -6.16 0.28
C ILE A 216 -15.41 -5.67 0.13
N THR A 217 -14.43 -6.54 0.36
CA THR A 217 -13.01 -6.23 0.15
C THR A 217 -12.44 -7.06 -1.00
N GLN A 218 -11.78 -6.42 -1.95
CA GLN A 218 -11.21 -7.05 -3.13
C GLN A 218 -9.76 -6.61 -3.33
N VAL A 219 -8.78 -7.43 -3.14
CA VAL A 219 -8.69 -8.82 -2.61
C VAL A 219 -9.13 -8.90 -1.15
N THR A 220 -9.76 -10.00 -0.73
CA THR A 220 -10.18 -10.19 0.67
C THR A 220 -9.00 -10.18 1.63
N GLU A 221 -9.27 -10.00 2.91
CA GLU A 221 -8.25 -9.93 3.97
C GLU A 221 -7.43 -11.22 4.10
N VAL A 222 -7.99 -12.35 3.67
CA VAL A 222 -7.32 -13.67 3.65
C VAL A 222 -6.69 -14.01 2.27
N GLY A 223 -6.65 -13.05 1.35
CA GLY A 223 -5.93 -13.17 0.08
C GLY A 223 -6.70 -13.84 -1.05
N THR A 224 -7.97 -14.18 -0.86
CA THR A 224 -8.85 -14.74 -1.90
C THR A 224 -9.47 -13.63 -2.75
N VAL A 225 -10.02 -14.01 -3.90
CA VAL A 225 -10.59 -13.07 -4.88
C VAL A 225 -12.04 -13.44 -5.14
N TYR A 226 -12.95 -12.47 -4.97
CA TYR A 226 -14.33 -12.65 -5.43
C TYR A 226 -14.36 -12.84 -6.94
N THR A 227 -15.09 -13.84 -7.40
CA THR A 227 -15.39 -14.00 -8.82
C THR A 227 -16.34 -12.91 -9.31
N PRO A 228 -16.36 -12.61 -10.62
CA PRO A 228 -17.33 -11.67 -11.19
C PRO A 228 -18.78 -12.01 -10.88
N GLN A 229 -19.11 -13.31 -10.80
CA GLN A 229 -20.48 -13.75 -10.51
C GLN A 229 -20.85 -13.48 -9.05
N GLU A 230 -19.96 -13.75 -8.10
CA GLU A 230 -20.20 -13.47 -6.66
C GLU A 230 -20.46 -11.97 -6.43
N ILE A 231 -19.69 -11.08 -7.11
CA ILE A 231 -19.90 -9.63 -7.00
C ILE A 231 -21.24 -9.21 -7.61
N ARG A 232 -21.56 -9.71 -8.82
CA ARG A 232 -22.85 -9.40 -9.47
C ARG A 232 -24.06 -9.85 -8.65
N ASP A 233 -23.97 -10.98 -7.99
CA ASP A 233 -25.07 -11.50 -7.17
C ASP A 233 -25.28 -10.65 -5.91
N LEU A 234 -24.20 -10.17 -5.28
CA LEU A 234 -24.27 -9.23 -4.15
C LEU A 234 -24.79 -7.85 -4.61
N ALA A 235 -24.32 -7.35 -5.77
CA ALA A 235 -24.79 -6.09 -6.34
C ALA A 235 -26.29 -6.14 -6.67
N ARG A 236 -26.75 -7.19 -7.31
CA ARG A 236 -28.17 -7.41 -7.62
C ARG A 236 -28.99 -7.45 -6.35
N PHE A 237 -28.58 -8.23 -5.34
CA PHE A 237 -29.27 -8.30 -4.06
C PHE A 237 -29.37 -6.91 -3.40
N ALA A 238 -28.30 -6.11 -3.44
CA ALA A 238 -28.27 -4.77 -2.91
C ALA A 238 -29.26 -3.86 -3.65
N HIS A 239 -29.16 -3.78 -4.98
CA HIS A 239 -29.93 -2.85 -5.80
C HIS A 239 -31.43 -3.15 -5.79
N GLU A 240 -31.85 -4.43 -5.81
CA GLU A 240 -33.27 -4.83 -5.64
C GLU A 240 -33.86 -4.31 -4.31
N ARG A 241 -33.01 -4.03 -3.31
CA ARG A 241 -33.41 -3.55 -1.98
C ARG A 241 -33.05 -2.09 -1.74
N LYS A 242 -32.71 -1.38 -2.80
CA LYS A 242 -32.27 0.05 -2.74
C LYS A 242 -31.05 0.25 -1.82
N MET A 243 -30.23 -0.77 -1.64
CA MET A 243 -28.94 -0.70 -0.98
C MET A 243 -27.83 -0.41 -2.02
N PHE A 244 -26.65 -0.07 -1.52
CA PHE A 244 -25.45 0.14 -2.33
C PHE A 244 -24.41 -0.96 -2.09
N LEU A 245 -23.59 -1.22 -3.10
CA LEU A 245 -22.41 -2.07 -2.99
C LEU A 245 -21.16 -1.19 -2.95
N HIS A 246 -20.50 -1.11 -1.80
CA HIS A 246 -19.17 -0.53 -1.63
C HIS A 246 -18.11 -1.62 -1.78
N MET A 247 -17.00 -1.28 -2.45
CA MET A 247 -15.83 -2.15 -2.57
C MET A 247 -14.60 -1.45 -1.96
N ASP A 248 -14.05 -2.03 -0.90
CA ASP A 248 -12.67 -1.74 -0.50
C ASP A 248 -11.73 -2.39 -1.52
N GLY A 249 -11.14 -1.54 -2.34
CA GLY A 249 -10.21 -1.91 -3.40
C GLY A 249 -8.76 -1.63 -3.06
N ALA A 250 -8.36 -1.75 -1.78
CA ALA A 250 -6.97 -1.55 -1.35
C ALA A 250 -5.97 -2.39 -2.18
N ARG A 251 -6.44 -3.52 -2.74
CA ARG A 251 -5.67 -4.38 -3.65
C ARG A 251 -6.45 -4.73 -4.93
N ILE A 252 -7.28 -3.83 -5.41
CA ILE A 252 -8.07 -4.06 -6.64
C ILE A 252 -7.20 -4.35 -7.87
N ALA A 253 -6.00 -3.78 -7.93
CA ALA A 253 -5.04 -4.08 -8.97
C ALA A 253 -4.66 -5.57 -9.01
N ASN A 254 -4.40 -6.17 -7.84
CA ASN A 254 -4.04 -7.58 -7.71
C ASN A 254 -5.22 -8.49 -8.09
N ALA A 255 -6.43 -8.13 -7.68
CA ALA A 255 -7.65 -8.86 -8.03
C ALA A 255 -7.96 -8.80 -9.53
N ALA A 256 -7.91 -7.61 -10.14
CA ALA A 256 -8.16 -7.43 -11.58
C ALA A 256 -7.18 -8.26 -12.41
N VAL A 257 -5.90 -8.28 -12.01
CA VAL A 257 -4.87 -9.13 -12.65
C VAL A 257 -5.16 -10.62 -12.48
N SER A 258 -5.53 -11.05 -11.28
CA SER A 258 -5.88 -12.45 -11.00
C SER A 258 -7.05 -12.94 -11.85
N LEU A 259 -8.03 -12.08 -12.06
CA LEU A 259 -9.22 -12.37 -12.86
C LEU A 259 -8.99 -12.20 -14.37
N GLY A 260 -7.87 -11.64 -14.81
CA GLY A 260 -7.62 -11.31 -16.22
C GLY A 260 -8.50 -10.17 -16.73
N LEU A 261 -8.98 -9.28 -15.85
CA LEU A 261 -9.93 -8.22 -16.16
C LEU A 261 -9.26 -6.84 -16.19
N THR A 262 -9.94 -5.87 -16.82
CA THR A 262 -9.65 -4.45 -16.65
C THR A 262 -10.21 -3.96 -15.30
N LEU A 263 -9.75 -2.81 -14.82
CA LEU A 263 -10.27 -2.21 -13.59
C LEU A 263 -11.78 -1.97 -13.66
N ARG A 264 -12.29 -1.51 -14.80
CA ARG A 264 -13.73 -1.32 -15.04
C ARG A 264 -14.50 -2.63 -14.97
N GLN A 265 -14.00 -3.66 -15.65
CA GLN A 265 -14.63 -4.99 -15.66
C GLN A 265 -14.60 -5.68 -14.28
N ALA A 266 -13.62 -5.35 -13.45
CA ALA A 266 -13.50 -5.90 -12.10
C ALA A 266 -14.32 -5.13 -11.03
N THR A 267 -14.96 -4.01 -11.40
CA THR A 267 -15.70 -3.14 -10.48
C THR A 267 -17.04 -2.68 -11.05
N ARG A 268 -17.05 -1.61 -11.82
CA ARG A 268 -18.25 -0.96 -12.37
C ARG A 268 -19.17 -1.92 -13.11
N ASP A 269 -18.61 -2.69 -14.02
CA ASP A 269 -19.38 -3.62 -14.87
C ASP A 269 -19.95 -4.82 -14.07
N LEU A 270 -19.61 -4.92 -12.78
CA LEU A 270 -20.15 -5.91 -11.84
C LEU A 270 -21.21 -5.32 -10.89
N GLY A 271 -21.49 -4.01 -11.01
CA GLY A 271 -22.49 -3.33 -10.20
C GLY A 271 -21.98 -2.73 -8.89
N VAL A 272 -20.68 -2.50 -8.75
CA VAL A 272 -20.13 -1.70 -7.62
C VAL A 272 -20.58 -0.25 -7.79
N ASP A 273 -21.05 0.37 -6.71
CA ASP A 273 -21.50 1.77 -6.70
C ASP A 273 -20.36 2.74 -6.35
N VAL A 274 -19.54 2.37 -5.36
CA VAL A 274 -18.40 3.17 -4.91
C VAL A 274 -17.21 2.28 -4.63
N LEU A 275 -16.04 2.70 -5.10
CA LEU A 275 -14.76 2.01 -4.93
C LEU A 275 -13.80 2.87 -4.10
N SER A 276 -13.26 2.33 -3.03
CA SER A 276 -12.04 2.80 -2.37
C SER A 276 -10.83 2.27 -3.15
N PHE A 277 -10.26 3.08 -4.04
CA PHE A 277 -9.15 2.65 -4.91
C PHE A 277 -7.81 2.75 -4.20
N GLY A 278 -7.07 1.64 -4.11
CA GLY A 278 -5.76 1.56 -3.47
C GLY A 278 -4.58 1.78 -4.43
N GLY A 279 -3.79 2.85 -4.19
CA GLY A 279 -2.54 3.09 -4.90
C GLY A 279 -1.30 2.76 -4.07
N THR A 280 -1.35 3.00 -2.74
CA THR A 280 -0.19 2.87 -1.83
C THR A 280 0.40 1.45 -1.86
N LYS A 281 -0.41 0.43 -1.70
CA LYS A 281 0.04 -0.98 -1.68
C LYS A 281 0.55 -1.46 -3.04
N ASN A 282 0.31 -0.69 -4.10
CA ASN A 282 0.75 -1.01 -5.47
C ASN A 282 1.90 -0.11 -5.97
N GLY A 283 2.65 0.50 -5.05
CA GLY A 283 3.88 1.23 -5.34
C GLY A 283 3.80 2.75 -5.25
N ALA A 284 2.68 3.33 -4.80
CA ALA A 284 2.63 4.74 -4.44
C ALA A 284 3.25 4.99 -3.05
N LEU A 285 3.60 6.26 -2.77
CA LEU A 285 4.08 6.71 -1.45
C LEU A 285 2.94 6.79 -0.44
N GLY A 286 1.80 7.30 -0.87
CA GLY A 286 0.59 7.53 -0.08
C GLY A 286 -0.41 8.25 -0.97
N ALA A 287 -1.21 7.47 -1.70
CA ALA A 287 -2.19 8.00 -2.64
C ALA A 287 -3.30 6.95 -2.87
N GLU A 288 -4.51 7.35 -2.54
CA GLU A 288 -5.73 6.58 -2.69
C GLU A 288 -6.77 7.45 -3.41
N ALA A 289 -7.86 6.86 -3.85
CA ALA A 289 -8.97 7.62 -4.40
C ALA A 289 -10.31 6.97 -4.04
N VAL A 290 -11.35 7.80 -3.91
CA VAL A 290 -12.74 7.34 -3.91
C VAL A 290 -13.30 7.56 -5.30
N VAL A 291 -13.82 6.49 -5.91
CA VAL A 291 -14.40 6.49 -7.25
C VAL A 291 -15.89 6.19 -7.14
N PHE A 292 -16.74 7.14 -7.52
CA PHE A 292 -18.18 6.99 -7.62
C PHE A 292 -18.54 6.62 -9.04
N PHE A 293 -19.26 5.51 -9.21
CA PHE A 293 -19.73 5.06 -10.53
C PHE A 293 -21.07 5.67 -10.93
N ASP A 294 -21.84 6.18 -9.96
CA ASP A 294 -22.93 7.12 -10.18
C ASP A 294 -22.58 8.47 -9.52
N LYS A 295 -22.45 9.52 -10.33
CA LYS A 295 -22.13 10.89 -9.86
C LYS A 295 -23.17 11.47 -8.89
N LYS A 296 -24.40 10.96 -8.87
CA LYS A 296 -25.42 11.40 -7.91
C LYS A 296 -25.03 11.07 -6.47
N LEU A 297 -24.23 10.02 -6.27
CA LEU A 297 -23.78 9.60 -4.94
C LEU A 297 -22.65 10.49 -4.39
N SER A 298 -22.00 11.25 -5.26
CA SER A 298 -20.86 12.12 -4.89
C SER A 298 -21.25 13.56 -4.55
N HIS A 299 -22.53 13.94 -4.60
CA HIS A 299 -23.00 15.35 -4.54
C HIS A 299 -22.47 16.15 -3.33
N ASN A 300 -22.28 15.49 -2.17
CA ASN A 300 -21.74 16.12 -0.95
C ASN A 300 -20.27 15.79 -0.69
N PHE A 301 -19.62 15.01 -1.55
CA PHE A 301 -18.33 14.42 -1.23
C PHE A 301 -17.20 15.45 -1.10
N LEU A 302 -17.27 16.58 -1.79
CA LEU A 302 -16.31 17.69 -1.62
C LEU A 302 -16.25 18.16 -0.17
N TYR A 303 -17.42 18.32 0.46
CA TYR A 303 -17.52 18.75 1.86
C TYR A 303 -17.10 17.64 2.82
N LEU A 304 -17.53 16.39 2.57
CA LEU A 304 -17.13 15.23 3.36
C LEU A 304 -15.64 15.03 3.33
N ARG A 305 -14.99 15.14 2.16
CA ARG A 305 -13.52 15.06 2.02
C ARG A 305 -12.81 16.15 2.84
N LYS A 306 -13.32 17.39 2.82
CA LYS A 306 -12.76 18.48 3.62
C LYS A 306 -12.94 18.26 5.12
N GLN A 307 -14.15 17.89 5.56
CA GLN A 307 -14.44 17.55 6.96
C GLN A 307 -13.60 16.37 7.45
N GLY A 308 -13.41 15.35 6.60
CA GLY A 308 -12.57 14.19 6.85
C GLY A 308 -11.06 14.45 6.77
N MET A 309 -10.64 15.73 6.63
CA MET A 309 -9.24 16.15 6.61
C MET A 309 -8.43 15.55 5.45
N GLN A 310 -9.11 15.15 4.36
CA GLN A 310 -8.48 14.48 3.21
C GLN A 310 -8.28 15.41 1.99
N LEU A 311 -8.63 16.68 2.09
CA LEU A 311 -8.35 17.67 1.06
C LEU A 311 -6.94 18.25 1.26
N ALA A 312 -5.97 17.66 0.56
CA ALA A 312 -4.57 18.10 0.62
C ALA A 312 -4.39 19.49 -0.01
N SER A 313 -3.68 20.39 0.67
CA SER A 313 -3.33 21.70 0.09
C SER A 313 -2.39 21.54 -1.13
N LYS A 314 -1.48 20.58 -1.09
CA LYS A 314 -0.57 20.24 -2.20
C LYS A 314 -1.04 18.96 -2.89
N MET A 315 -2.29 18.92 -3.35
CA MET A 315 -2.91 17.74 -3.96
C MET A 315 -2.13 17.21 -5.17
N ARG A 316 -1.43 18.10 -5.90
CA ARG A 316 -0.59 17.72 -7.05
C ARG A 316 0.34 16.54 -6.79
N PHE A 317 0.87 16.40 -5.55
CA PHE A 317 1.77 15.30 -5.22
C PHE A 317 1.03 13.96 -5.06
N VAL A 318 -0.19 13.96 -4.56
CA VAL A 318 -1.05 12.78 -4.49
C VAL A 318 -1.46 12.38 -5.92
N SER A 319 -1.92 13.37 -6.69
CA SER A 319 -2.43 13.19 -8.05
C SER A 319 -1.37 12.69 -9.02
N ALA A 320 -0.14 13.24 -8.98
CA ALA A 320 0.96 12.79 -9.83
C ALA A 320 1.34 11.32 -9.62
N GLN A 321 1.18 10.80 -8.41
CA GLN A 321 1.40 9.39 -8.10
C GLN A 321 0.36 8.50 -8.79
N LEU A 322 -0.92 8.87 -8.68
CA LEU A 322 -2.03 8.10 -9.26
C LEU A 322 -2.03 8.18 -10.79
N ASP A 323 -1.77 9.35 -11.38
CA ASP A 323 -1.60 9.48 -12.82
C ASP A 323 -0.49 8.55 -13.35
N THR A 324 0.66 8.55 -12.67
CA THR A 324 1.78 7.68 -13.04
C THR A 324 1.44 6.21 -12.89
N LEU A 325 0.79 5.83 -11.78
CA LEU A 325 0.43 4.44 -11.52
C LEU A 325 -0.56 3.90 -12.57
N LEU A 326 -1.52 4.73 -12.98
CA LEU A 326 -2.52 4.38 -13.99
C LEU A 326 -2.03 4.53 -15.44
N SER A 327 -0.79 5.04 -15.64
CA SER A 327 -0.18 5.21 -16.96
C SER A 327 0.67 4.01 -17.36
N ASN A 328 0.68 3.67 -18.68
CA ASN A 328 1.55 2.65 -19.27
C ASN A 328 1.46 1.28 -18.59
N ASP A 329 0.27 0.92 -18.07
CA ASP A 329 -0.02 -0.32 -17.34
C ASP A 329 0.87 -0.55 -16.12
N LEU A 330 1.38 0.52 -15.49
CA LEU A 330 2.26 0.37 -14.32
C LEU A 330 1.55 -0.36 -13.18
N TRP A 331 0.30 0.01 -12.87
CA TRP A 331 -0.53 -0.65 -11.87
C TRP A 331 -0.65 -2.16 -12.11
N ARG A 332 -0.84 -2.56 -13.38
CA ARG A 332 -0.98 -3.96 -13.80
C ARG A 332 0.35 -4.72 -13.65
N LYS A 333 1.45 -4.12 -14.13
CA LYS A 333 2.79 -4.72 -14.05
C LYS A 333 3.21 -4.97 -12.61
N ASN A 334 2.97 -3.99 -11.72
CA ASN A 334 3.25 -4.12 -10.30
C ASN A 334 2.45 -5.26 -9.66
N ALA A 335 1.14 -5.30 -9.91
CA ALA A 335 0.26 -6.33 -9.38
C ALA A 335 0.56 -7.73 -9.94
N GLN A 336 0.83 -7.86 -11.24
CA GLN A 336 1.25 -9.13 -11.87
C GLN A 336 2.53 -9.68 -11.24
N HIS A 337 3.51 -8.79 -11.01
CA HIS A 337 4.75 -9.18 -10.38
C HIS A 337 4.50 -9.67 -8.95
N ALA A 338 3.77 -8.93 -8.12
CA ALA A 338 3.47 -9.29 -6.74
C ALA A 338 2.71 -10.62 -6.64
N ASN A 339 1.69 -10.83 -7.48
CA ASN A 339 0.94 -12.09 -7.54
C ASN A 339 1.82 -13.26 -7.97
N ARG A 340 2.68 -13.06 -8.97
CA ARG A 340 3.64 -14.10 -9.41
C ARG A 340 4.61 -14.48 -8.30
N MET A 341 5.09 -13.53 -7.51
CA MET A 341 5.99 -13.79 -6.38
C MET A 341 5.29 -14.56 -5.26
N ALA A 342 4.02 -14.26 -4.99
CA ALA A 342 3.22 -15.04 -4.03
C ALA A 342 2.98 -16.48 -4.50
N GLY A 343 2.68 -16.68 -5.77
CA GLY A 343 2.59 -18.02 -6.38
C GLY A 343 3.91 -18.79 -6.29
N LEU A 344 5.05 -18.12 -6.52
CA LEU A 344 6.38 -18.72 -6.33
C LEU A 344 6.61 -19.08 -4.86
N LEU A 345 6.26 -18.19 -3.92
CA LEU A 345 6.38 -18.45 -2.49
C LEU A 345 5.55 -19.68 -2.08
N GLN A 346 4.29 -19.76 -2.52
CA GLN A 346 3.45 -20.95 -2.29
C GLN A 346 4.13 -22.22 -2.79
N LYS A 347 4.67 -22.19 -4.03
CA LYS A 347 5.38 -23.33 -4.63
C LYS A 347 6.61 -23.75 -3.83
N GLU A 348 7.40 -22.80 -3.31
CA GLU A 348 8.56 -23.13 -2.49
C GLU A 348 8.16 -23.67 -1.11
N LEU A 349 7.13 -23.09 -0.50
CA LEU A 349 6.62 -23.53 0.81
C LEU A 349 5.98 -24.93 0.75
N SER A 350 5.32 -25.31 -0.35
CA SER A 350 4.73 -26.65 -0.52
C SER A 350 5.74 -27.80 -0.47
N LYS A 351 7.03 -27.51 -0.63
CA LYS A 351 8.13 -28.48 -0.48
C LYS A 351 8.50 -28.75 0.99
N ILE A 352 7.91 -28.03 1.95
CA ILE A 352 8.24 -28.08 3.37
C ILE A 352 7.10 -28.78 4.11
N ALA A 353 7.28 -30.04 4.49
CA ALA A 353 6.21 -30.91 5.05
C ALA A 353 5.45 -30.32 6.25
N LYS A 354 6.09 -29.48 7.07
CA LYS A 354 5.48 -28.87 8.27
C LYS A 354 4.86 -27.49 8.01
N VAL A 355 4.75 -27.07 6.75
CA VAL A 355 4.10 -25.82 6.35
C VAL A 355 2.87 -26.15 5.54
N LYS A 356 1.71 -25.69 5.99
CA LYS A 356 0.43 -25.88 5.29
C LYS A 356 -0.13 -24.52 4.87
N VAL A 357 -0.23 -24.26 3.57
CA VAL A 357 -0.95 -23.09 3.05
C VAL A 357 -2.45 -23.33 3.29
N VAL A 358 -3.11 -22.39 3.98
CA VAL A 358 -4.47 -22.58 4.48
C VAL A 358 -5.56 -21.99 3.59
N TYR A 359 -5.22 -20.94 2.84
CA TYR A 359 -6.13 -20.34 1.86
C TYR A 359 -5.53 -20.43 0.46
N LYS A 360 -6.37 -20.41 -0.55
CA LYS A 360 -5.95 -20.37 -1.95
C LYS A 360 -5.19 -19.08 -2.22
N VAL A 361 -4.02 -19.18 -2.84
CA VAL A 361 -3.19 -18.02 -3.20
C VAL A 361 -3.69 -17.48 -4.54
N GLU A 362 -4.57 -16.51 -4.49
CA GLU A 362 -5.21 -15.90 -5.68
C GLU A 362 -4.66 -14.51 -5.99
N ALA A 363 -3.89 -13.92 -5.05
CA ALA A 363 -3.28 -12.62 -5.21
C ALA A 363 -1.86 -12.60 -4.62
N ASN A 364 -1.46 -11.50 -3.99
CA ASN A 364 -0.10 -11.30 -3.47
C ASN A 364 0.13 -11.75 -2.02
N GLY A 365 -0.86 -12.40 -1.39
CA GLY A 365 -0.82 -12.89 -0.01
C GLY A 365 -0.73 -14.40 0.08
N VAL A 366 0.07 -14.91 1.03
CA VAL A 366 0.18 -16.33 1.38
C VAL A 366 -0.08 -16.49 2.88
N PHE A 367 -1.07 -17.30 3.22
CA PHE A 367 -1.42 -17.61 4.60
C PHE A 367 -1.02 -19.05 4.88
N ALA A 368 -0.17 -19.24 5.86
CA ALA A 368 0.39 -20.56 6.13
C ALA A 368 0.36 -20.89 7.62
N GLN A 369 -0.10 -22.10 7.94
CA GLN A 369 0.03 -22.69 9.26
C GLN A 369 1.44 -23.28 9.39
N ILE A 370 2.15 -22.90 10.47
CA ILE A 370 3.49 -23.37 10.79
C ILE A 370 3.58 -23.78 12.26
N PRO A 371 4.57 -24.58 12.68
CA PRO A 371 4.75 -24.90 14.09
C PRO A 371 4.91 -23.65 14.95
N ARG A 372 4.12 -23.48 16.00
CA ARG A 372 4.11 -22.31 16.89
C ARG A 372 5.51 -21.89 17.38
N LYS A 373 6.35 -22.90 17.73
CA LYS A 373 7.74 -22.68 18.17
C LYS A 373 8.65 -22.06 17.09
N ALA A 374 8.27 -22.17 15.81
CA ALA A 374 9.05 -21.60 14.70
C ALA A 374 8.76 -20.11 14.47
N ILE A 375 7.57 -19.62 14.83
CA ILE A 375 7.12 -18.24 14.56
C ILE A 375 8.14 -17.23 15.07
N ALA A 376 8.40 -17.20 16.38
CA ALA A 376 9.33 -16.24 16.98
C ALA A 376 10.77 -16.36 16.45
N LYS A 377 11.20 -17.59 16.07
CA LYS A 377 12.52 -17.80 15.48
C LYS A 377 12.64 -17.18 14.10
N ILE A 378 11.58 -17.31 13.27
CA ILE A 378 11.57 -16.72 11.91
C ILE A 378 11.45 -15.21 12.00
N GLN A 379 10.60 -14.67 12.90
CA GLN A 379 10.40 -13.24 13.10
C GLN A 379 11.66 -12.49 13.53
N LYS A 380 12.64 -13.16 14.15
CA LYS A 380 13.94 -12.54 14.47
C LYS A 380 14.71 -12.04 13.25
N ARG A 381 14.46 -12.63 12.08
CA ARG A 381 15.12 -12.24 10.83
C ARG A 381 14.17 -11.61 9.83
N TYR A 382 12.94 -12.13 9.72
CA TYR A 382 11.90 -11.66 8.82
C TYR A 382 10.65 -11.37 9.63
N PHE A 383 10.37 -10.10 9.90
CA PHE A 383 9.15 -9.72 10.60
C PHE A 383 7.91 -10.01 9.72
N PHE A 384 6.85 -10.55 10.32
CA PHE A 384 5.52 -10.77 9.74
C PHE A 384 4.47 -10.84 10.85
N TYR A 385 3.21 -10.71 10.47
CA TYR A 385 2.08 -10.80 11.40
C TYR A 385 1.61 -12.23 11.57
N VAL A 386 1.24 -12.59 12.80
CA VAL A 386 0.45 -13.79 13.08
C VAL A 386 -0.99 -13.43 12.79
N TRP A 387 -1.63 -14.20 11.93
CA TRP A 387 -3.01 -13.96 11.51
C TRP A 387 -4.00 -14.63 12.47
N ASP A 388 -3.70 -15.86 12.90
CA ASP A 388 -4.49 -16.63 13.84
C ASP A 388 -3.54 -17.28 14.85
N GLU A 389 -3.58 -16.80 16.09
CA GLU A 389 -2.72 -17.27 17.18
C GLU A 389 -3.06 -18.70 17.61
N GLU A 390 -4.36 -19.10 17.60
CA GLU A 390 -4.78 -20.43 18.02
C GLU A 390 -4.30 -21.49 17.06
N GLN A 391 -4.50 -21.25 15.75
CA GLN A 391 -4.13 -22.17 14.69
C GLN A 391 -2.68 -21.98 14.24
N SER A 392 -1.97 -20.98 14.77
CA SER A 392 -0.62 -20.63 14.35
C SER A 392 -0.52 -20.34 12.84
N VAL A 393 -1.51 -19.64 12.30
CA VAL A 393 -1.52 -19.16 10.92
C VAL A 393 -0.80 -17.82 10.85
N VAL A 394 0.12 -17.70 9.92
CA VAL A 394 0.90 -16.49 9.64
C VAL A 394 0.57 -15.95 8.26
N ARG A 395 0.67 -14.63 8.09
CA ARG A 395 0.47 -13.95 6.82
C ARG A 395 1.80 -13.48 6.23
N TRP A 396 2.07 -13.85 4.98
CA TRP A 396 3.19 -13.38 4.20
C TRP A 396 2.71 -12.69 2.92
N MET A 397 3.20 -11.47 2.69
CA MET A 397 2.79 -10.64 1.55
C MET A 397 3.99 -10.41 0.63
N CYS A 398 3.75 -10.53 -0.68
CA CYS A 398 4.69 -10.08 -1.71
C CYS A 398 4.28 -8.70 -2.23
N SER A 399 5.26 -7.90 -2.63
CA SER A 399 5.07 -6.55 -3.16
C SER A 399 5.63 -6.42 -4.58
N PHE A 400 5.42 -5.27 -5.20
CA PHE A 400 5.87 -4.99 -6.57
C PHE A 400 7.39 -5.09 -6.75
N ASP A 401 8.18 -5.04 -5.68
CA ASP A 401 9.64 -5.08 -5.68
C ASP A 401 10.24 -6.35 -5.05
N THR A 402 9.40 -7.30 -4.62
CA THR A 402 9.84 -8.62 -4.13
C THR A 402 10.51 -9.39 -5.27
N THR A 403 11.75 -9.88 -5.07
CA THR A 403 12.47 -10.63 -6.10
C THR A 403 12.30 -12.16 -5.92
N GLU A 404 12.56 -12.93 -6.98
CA GLU A 404 12.58 -14.38 -6.88
C GLU A 404 13.65 -14.89 -5.91
N GLN A 405 14.76 -14.15 -5.80
CA GLN A 405 15.83 -14.47 -4.86
C GLN A 405 15.36 -14.27 -3.41
N ASP A 406 14.63 -13.16 -3.13
CA ASP A 406 14.06 -12.92 -1.81
C ASP A 406 13.11 -14.06 -1.41
N VAL A 407 12.22 -14.47 -2.32
CA VAL A 407 11.28 -15.58 -2.09
C VAL A 407 12.00 -16.89 -1.79
N LYS A 408 12.99 -17.27 -2.62
CA LYS A 408 13.73 -18.51 -2.45
C LYS A 408 14.54 -18.52 -1.14
N GLN A 409 15.19 -17.40 -0.81
CA GLN A 409 15.95 -17.26 0.44
C GLN A 409 15.03 -17.32 1.66
N PHE A 410 13.88 -16.66 1.62
CA PHE A 410 12.89 -16.70 2.69
C PHE A 410 12.34 -18.11 2.89
N ALA A 411 11.87 -18.77 1.84
CA ALA A 411 11.33 -20.13 1.92
C ALA A 411 12.38 -21.13 2.43
N LYS A 412 13.64 -21.02 1.99
CA LYS A 412 14.76 -21.83 2.50
C LYS A 412 14.93 -21.64 3.99
N PHE A 413 14.98 -20.38 4.47
CA PHE A 413 15.12 -20.05 5.89
C PHE A 413 13.95 -20.58 6.73
N VAL A 414 12.72 -20.44 6.25
CA VAL A 414 11.53 -21.03 6.89
C VAL A 414 11.72 -22.55 7.02
N GLY A 415 12.15 -23.22 5.94
CA GLY A 415 12.38 -24.68 5.93
C GLY A 415 13.45 -25.13 6.91
N GLU A 416 14.52 -24.38 7.09
CA GLU A 416 15.58 -24.66 8.08
C GLU A 416 15.04 -24.58 9.51
N ILE A 417 14.31 -23.50 9.85
CA ILE A 417 13.76 -23.28 11.19
C ILE A 417 12.66 -24.28 11.55
N VAL A 418 11.81 -24.65 10.59
CA VAL A 418 10.66 -25.54 10.83
C VAL A 418 11.10 -27.01 10.98
N ARG A 419 12.23 -27.40 10.38
CA ARG A 419 12.80 -28.76 10.54
C ARG A 419 13.51 -28.96 11.87
N GLY A 420 14.24 -27.95 12.37
CA GLY A 420 14.91 -27.92 13.68
C GLY A 420 13.98 -27.50 14.80
#